data_daab399bb40429f75035f37e402d860b
#
_entry.id   daab399bb40429f75035f37e402d860b
#
_cell.length_a   1.000
_cell.length_b   1.000
_cell.length_c   1.000
_cell.angle_alpha   90.00
_cell.angle_beta   90.00
_cell.angle_gamma   90.00
#
_symmetry.space_group_name_H-M   'P 1'
#
loop_
_entity.id
_entity.type
_entity.pdbx_description
1 polymer ?
#
loop_
_entity_poly.entity_id
_entity_poly.type
_entity_poly.pdbx_seq_one_letter_code
_entity_poly.pdbx_strand_id
1 'polypeptide(L)'
;MQSSALLKPRIIDVQAVAPFHAKVTMEPFERGFGHTLGNALRRVLLSSMPGFAPTEVNITGVLHEYSTIDGVQEDVVDILLNIKGIVLKLHNRSEATLNLKKQGESVVTAGDIEVSHDVQIINPDHVIAHLAPGGKFDMQIKVEAGRGYVPAAQRGILKEGRNIGSVLMDASFSPVRRVSYQVESARVEQRTDMDKLIIDIETNGVIEPEEAVRYAARILVDQLSMFADLKGTPLPIEQPKSPQVDPVLLRPVDDLELTVRSANCLKAENIYYIGDLIQRTEVELLKTPNLGRKSLNEIKEVLASRGLTLGMKLENWPPVGLEKV
;
A
#
# COMPACT_ATOMS: atom_id res chain seq x y z
N MET A 1 32.28 -23.64 24.89
CA MET A 1 30.82 -23.66 24.78
C MET A 1 30.45 -23.21 23.37
N GLN A 2 30.03 -24.11 22.50
CA GLN A 2 29.53 -23.73 21.18
C GLN A 2 28.24 -22.95 21.38
N SER A 3 28.17 -21.74 20.84
CA SER A 3 26.96 -20.93 20.85
C SER A 3 25.81 -21.74 20.22
N SER A 4 24.77 -22.00 20.98
CA SER A 4 23.54 -22.67 20.50
C SER A 4 22.69 -21.77 19.59
N ALA A 5 23.17 -20.59 19.24
CA ALA A 5 22.48 -19.65 18.37
C ALA A 5 22.61 -20.09 16.90
N LEU A 6 21.51 -20.19 16.22
CA LEU A 6 21.45 -20.45 14.77
C LEU A 6 22.24 -19.36 14.01
N LEU A 7 23.02 -19.81 13.04
CA LEU A 7 23.76 -18.91 12.16
C LEU A 7 22.77 -18.09 11.30
N LYS A 8 22.99 -16.77 11.28
CA LYS A 8 22.27 -15.89 10.36
C LYS A 8 23.08 -15.72 9.09
N PRO A 9 22.45 -15.66 7.92
CA PRO A 9 23.16 -15.41 6.67
C PRO A 9 23.91 -14.07 6.76
N ARG A 10 25.13 -14.04 6.27
CA ARG A 10 26.00 -12.87 6.29
C ARG A 10 26.24 -12.30 4.91
N ILE A 11 26.16 -13.16 3.89
CA ILE A 11 26.38 -12.78 2.50
C ILE A 11 25.02 -12.75 1.83
N ILE A 12 24.67 -11.60 1.27
CA ILE A 12 23.52 -11.42 0.40
C ILE A 12 24.07 -10.80 -0.86
N ASP A 13 24.02 -11.56 -1.95
CA ASP A 13 24.43 -11.11 -3.27
C ASP A 13 23.23 -11.09 -4.20
N VAL A 14 23.06 -9.98 -4.91
CA VAL A 14 21.96 -9.79 -5.87
C VAL A 14 22.55 -9.58 -7.25
N GLN A 15 22.42 -10.58 -8.10
CA GLN A 15 22.89 -10.55 -9.48
C GLN A 15 21.71 -10.27 -10.42
N ALA A 16 21.70 -9.11 -11.06
CA ALA A 16 20.79 -8.82 -12.14
C ALA A 16 21.18 -9.65 -13.37
N VAL A 17 20.28 -10.53 -13.82
CA VAL A 17 20.48 -11.39 -15.01
C VAL A 17 19.95 -10.69 -16.26
N ALA A 18 18.79 -10.02 -16.12
CA ALA A 18 18.13 -9.26 -17.18
C ALA A 18 17.24 -8.19 -16.53
N PRO A 19 16.64 -7.26 -17.30
CA PRO A 19 15.60 -6.39 -16.78
C PRO A 19 14.51 -7.22 -16.08
N PHE A 20 14.21 -6.87 -14.84
CA PHE A 20 13.20 -7.54 -14.00
C PHE A 20 13.46 -9.01 -13.65
N HIS A 21 14.69 -9.48 -13.87
CA HIS A 21 15.14 -10.83 -13.55
C HIS A 21 16.45 -10.79 -12.72
N ALA A 22 16.42 -11.37 -11.53
CA ALA A 22 17.58 -11.40 -10.65
C ALA A 22 17.73 -12.74 -9.93
N LYS A 23 18.98 -13.05 -9.56
CA LYS A 23 19.34 -14.13 -8.66
C LYS A 23 19.76 -13.54 -7.32
N VAL A 24 19.07 -13.93 -6.26
CA VAL A 24 19.38 -13.52 -4.90
C VAL A 24 20.02 -14.70 -4.17
N THR A 25 21.26 -14.52 -3.80
CA THR A 25 22.06 -15.55 -3.10
C THR A 25 22.21 -15.17 -1.64
N MET A 26 21.93 -16.10 -0.75
CA MET A 26 22.03 -15.93 0.69
C MET A 26 22.76 -17.10 1.31
N GLU A 27 23.82 -16.84 2.07
CA GLU A 27 24.66 -17.81 2.78
C GLU A 27 25.33 -17.22 4.02
N PRO A 28 25.75 -18.02 5.02
CA PRO A 28 25.40 -19.42 5.22
C PRO A 28 24.10 -19.62 6.00
N PHE A 29 23.43 -20.72 5.78
CA PHE A 29 22.35 -21.22 6.63
C PHE A 29 22.76 -22.54 7.28
N GLU A 30 22.15 -22.89 8.42
CA GLU A 30 22.23 -24.24 8.95
C GLU A 30 21.57 -25.22 8.00
N ARG A 31 22.08 -26.48 7.98
CA ARG A 31 21.61 -27.54 7.10
C ARG A 31 20.09 -27.72 7.16
N GLY A 32 19.44 -27.69 5.99
CA GLY A 32 17.99 -27.84 5.84
C GLY A 32 17.22 -26.51 5.84
N PHE A 33 17.77 -25.43 6.41
CA PHE A 33 17.09 -24.12 6.40
C PHE A 33 16.98 -23.51 5.01
N GLY A 34 17.94 -23.80 4.12
CA GLY A 34 17.86 -23.36 2.73
C GLY A 34 16.59 -23.85 2.05
N HIS A 35 16.23 -25.11 2.19
CA HIS A 35 14.99 -25.67 1.64
C HIS A 35 13.74 -25.12 2.32
N THR A 36 13.75 -25.01 3.65
CA THR A 36 12.61 -24.48 4.41
C THR A 36 12.28 -23.05 4.01
N LEU A 37 13.27 -22.17 4.02
CA LEU A 37 13.08 -20.76 3.70
C LEU A 37 12.85 -20.55 2.20
N GLY A 38 13.59 -21.27 1.34
CA GLY A 38 13.42 -21.19 -0.10
C GLY A 38 12.01 -21.57 -0.56
N ASN A 39 11.47 -22.67 -0.04
CA ASN A 39 10.10 -23.05 -0.35
C ASN A 39 9.05 -22.08 0.22
N ALA A 40 9.23 -21.61 1.46
CA ALA A 40 8.32 -20.64 2.07
C ALA A 40 8.30 -19.33 1.28
N LEU A 41 9.47 -18.76 0.97
CA LEU A 41 9.59 -17.53 0.18
C LEU A 41 9.00 -17.70 -1.22
N ARG A 42 9.32 -18.80 -1.90
CA ARG A 42 8.76 -19.09 -3.23
C ARG A 42 7.23 -19.11 -3.21
N ARG A 43 6.62 -19.76 -2.23
CA ARG A 43 5.16 -19.81 -2.10
C ARG A 43 4.55 -18.44 -1.86
N VAL A 44 5.12 -17.64 -0.97
CA VAL A 44 4.64 -16.28 -0.68
C VAL A 44 4.81 -15.37 -1.89
N LEU A 45 5.95 -15.44 -2.58
CA LEU A 45 6.21 -14.66 -3.80
C LEU A 45 5.18 -14.93 -4.90
N LEU A 46 4.74 -16.18 -5.08
CA LEU A 46 3.78 -16.54 -6.12
C LEU A 46 2.32 -16.24 -5.73
N SER A 47 1.96 -16.33 -4.44
CA SER A 47 0.56 -16.28 -3.99
C SER A 47 0.14 -14.99 -3.31
N SER A 48 1.05 -14.26 -2.68
CA SER A 48 0.67 -13.24 -1.70
C SER A 48 1.14 -11.83 -2.04
N MET A 49 1.84 -11.66 -3.15
CA MET A 49 2.31 -10.35 -3.59
C MET A 49 1.14 -9.48 -4.06
N PRO A 50 1.07 -8.22 -3.61
CA PRO A 50 0.09 -7.27 -4.13
C PRO A 50 0.47 -6.82 -5.54
N GLY A 51 -0.54 -6.55 -6.35
CA GLY A 51 -0.36 -6.00 -7.69
C GLY A 51 -1.65 -5.41 -8.24
N PHE A 52 -1.64 -5.09 -9.51
CA PHE A 52 -2.74 -4.44 -10.20
C PHE A 52 -3.11 -5.24 -11.43
N ALA A 53 -4.40 -5.32 -11.74
CA ALA A 53 -4.88 -6.00 -12.94
C ALA A 53 -6.15 -5.35 -13.50
N PRO A 54 -6.37 -5.42 -14.82
CA PRO A 54 -7.66 -5.13 -15.42
C PRO A 54 -8.70 -6.12 -14.90
N THR A 55 -9.87 -5.60 -14.53
CA THR A 55 -10.91 -6.39 -13.88
C THR A 55 -12.23 -6.37 -14.64
N GLU A 56 -12.46 -5.29 -15.37
CA GLU A 56 -13.70 -5.04 -16.09
C GLU A 56 -13.39 -4.19 -17.32
N VAL A 57 -13.99 -4.52 -18.43
CA VAL A 57 -13.84 -3.78 -19.70
C VAL A 57 -15.20 -3.47 -20.26
N ASN A 58 -15.37 -2.25 -20.72
CA ASN A 58 -16.54 -1.80 -21.45
C ASN A 58 -16.06 -1.33 -22.83
N ILE A 59 -16.52 -1.99 -23.90
CA ILE A 59 -16.20 -1.63 -25.28
C ILE A 59 -17.48 -1.10 -25.93
N THR A 60 -17.40 0.06 -26.57
CA THR A 60 -18.54 0.67 -27.24
C THR A 60 -19.06 -0.23 -28.35
N GLY A 61 -20.36 -0.58 -28.30
CA GLY A 61 -21.00 -1.46 -29.28
C GLY A 61 -20.90 -2.96 -28.99
N VAL A 62 -20.26 -3.35 -27.90
CA VAL A 62 -20.13 -4.75 -27.45
C VAL A 62 -21.06 -5.02 -26.26
N LEU A 63 -21.87 -6.08 -26.35
CA LEU A 63 -22.80 -6.50 -25.29
C LEU A 63 -22.33 -7.76 -24.55
N HIS A 64 -21.50 -8.59 -25.20
CA HIS A 64 -20.97 -9.83 -24.62
C HIS A 64 -19.62 -10.20 -25.27
N GLU A 65 -18.87 -11.07 -24.63
CA GLU A 65 -17.51 -11.45 -25.02
C GLU A 65 -17.42 -12.20 -26.37
N TYR A 66 -18.50 -12.83 -26.84
CA TYR A 66 -18.53 -13.61 -28.09
C TYR A 66 -18.99 -12.77 -29.29
N SER A 67 -18.62 -11.50 -29.31
CA SER A 67 -18.96 -10.60 -30.44
C SER A 67 -17.70 -10.16 -31.18
N THR A 68 -17.93 -9.61 -32.39
CA THR A 68 -16.90 -8.97 -33.21
C THR A 68 -17.17 -7.48 -33.29
N ILE A 69 -16.15 -6.71 -33.58
CA ILE A 69 -16.23 -5.24 -33.69
C ILE A 69 -15.95 -4.89 -35.17
N ASP A 70 -16.82 -4.12 -35.79
CA ASP A 70 -16.65 -3.69 -37.17
C ASP A 70 -15.37 -2.85 -37.31
N GLY A 71 -14.50 -3.26 -38.25
CA GLY A 71 -13.24 -2.58 -38.52
C GLY A 71 -12.12 -2.90 -37.51
N VAL A 72 -12.26 -3.94 -36.71
CA VAL A 72 -11.20 -4.51 -35.83
C VAL A 72 -10.93 -5.93 -36.30
N GLN A 73 -9.66 -6.29 -36.37
CA GLN A 73 -9.24 -7.60 -36.86
C GLN A 73 -9.51 -8.73 -35.87
N GLU A 74 -9.25 -8.46 -34.58
CA GLU A 74 -9.42 -9.40 -33.49
C GLU A 74 -10.89 -9.45 -33.05
N ASP A 75 -11.31 -10.59 -32.51
CA ASP A 75 -12.58 -10.71 -31.80
C ASP A 75 -12.46 -10.16 -30.37
N VAL A 76 -13.60 -10.01 -29.69
CA VAL A 76 -13.62 -9.45 -28.34
C VAL A 76 -12.86 -10.35 -27.33
N VAL A 77 -12.88 -11.68 -27.50
CA VAL A 77 -12.16 -12.61 -26.62
C VAL A 77 -10.66 -12.40 -26.75
N ASP A 78 -10.15 -12.27 -27.98
CA ASP A 78 -8.73 -12.01 -28.23
C ASP A 78 -8.30 -10.66 -27.66
N ILE A 79 -9.12 -9.62 -27.83
CA ILE A 79 -8.89 -8.31 -27.22
C ILE A 79 -8.81 -8.41 -25.68
N LEU A 80 -9.73 -9.14 -25.05
CA LEU A 80 -9.71 -9.35 -23.61
C LEU A 80 -8.46 -10.11 -23.13
N LEU A 81 -8.00 -11.10 -23.91
CA LEU A 81 -6.76 -11.82 -23.62
C LEU A 81 -5.54 -10.90 -23.75
N ASN A 82 -5.52 -10.04 -24.77
CA ASN A 82 -4.46 -9.04 -24.92
C ASN A 82 -4.46 -8.01 -23.78
N ILE A 83 -5.62 -7.55 -23.33
CA ILE A 83 -5.75 -6.63 -22.19
C ILE A 83 -5.18 -7.27 -20.90
N LYS A 84 -5.33 -8.59 -20.70
CA LYS A 84 -4.71 -9.29 -19.56
C LYS A 84 -3.17 -9.19 -19.56
N GLY A 85 -2.56 -9.00 -20.74
CA GLY A 85 -1.12 -8.82 -20.90
C GLY A 85 -0.60 -7.44 -20.51
N ILE A 86 -1.48 -6.46 -20.30
CA ILE A 86 -1.08 -5.11 -19.91
C ILE A 86 -0.54 -5.12 -18.48
N VAL A 87 0.66 -4.59 -18.32
CA VAL A 87 1.32 -4.42 -17.03
C VAL A 87 1.26 -2.96 -16.62
N LEU A 88 0.63 -2.71 -15.49
CA LEU A 88 0.41 -1.35 -15.00
C LEU A 88 0.62 -1.24 -13.49
N LYS A 89 0.92 -0.02 -13.05
CA LYS A 89 1.12 0.34 -11.65
C LYS A 89 0.25 1.55 -11.31
N LEU A 90 -0.50 1.46 -10.21
CA LEU A 90 -1.24 2.57 -9.64
C LEU A 90 -0.46 3.17 -8.47
N HIS A 91 -0.42 4.49 -8.41
CA HIS A 91 0.18 5.23 -7.30
C HIS A 91 -0.93 5.83 -6.42
N ASN A 92 -0.88 5.52 -5.12
CA ASN A 92 -1.80 6.07 -4.11
C ASN A 92 -3.30 5.81 -4.33
N ARG A 93 -3.67 4.85 -5.20
CA ARG A 93 -5.06 4.46 -5.48
C ARG A 93 -5.20 2.95 -5.51
N SER A 94 -6.36 2.46 -5.09
CA SER A 94 -6.71 1.04 -5.16
C SER A 94 -7.45 0.66 -6.44
N GLU A 95 -8.04 1.64 -7.15
CA GLU A 95 -8.74 1.45 -8.41
C GLU A 95 -8.57 2.66 -9.32
N ALA A 96 -8.64 2.42 -10.64
CA ALA A 96 -8.66 3.44 -11.67
C ALA A 96 -9.48 2.98 -12.87
N THR A 97 -10.08 3.94 -13.58
CA THR A 97 -10.75 3.70 -14.87
C THR A 97 -9.93 4.40 -15.94
N LEU A 98 -9.54 3.65 -16.95
CA LEU A 98 -8.70 4.10 -18.06
C LEU A 98 -9.53 4.10 -19.33
N ASN A 99 -9.34 5.11 -20.17
CA ASN A 99 -10.00 5.22 -21.47
C ASN A 99 -8.99 4.98 -22.58
N LEU A 100 -9.44 4.35 -23.64
CA LEU A 100 -8.68 4.23 -24.87
C LEU A 100 -9.58 4.52 -26.05
N LYS A 101 -9.18 5.49 -26.90
CA LYS A 101 -9.89 5.87 -28.11
C LYS A 101 -8.93 5.95 -29.27
N LYS A 102 -9.20 5.21 -30.35
CA LYS A 102 -8.39 5.24 -31.55
C LYS A 102 -9.25 5.07 -32.78
N GLN A 103 -8.87 5.73 -33.88
CA GLN A 103 -9.60 5.70 -35.15
C GLN A 103 -8.63 5.60 -36.34
N GLY A 104 -9.06 4.94 -37.38
CA GLY A 104 -8.29 4.76 -38.64
C GLY A 104 -7.40 3.53 -38.58
N GLU A 105 -6.80 3.20 -39.73
CA GLU A 105 -5.91 2.05 -39.87
C GLU A 105 -4.66 2.21 -39.01
N SER A 106 -4.57 1.42 -37.94
CA SER A 106 -3.45 1.49 -36.99
C SER A 106 -3.44 0.31 -36.03
N VAL A 107 -2.28 0.06 -35.43
CA VAL A 107 -2.13 -0.88 -34.33
C VAL A 107 -2.48 -0.16 -33.01
N VAL A 108 -3.38 -0.73 -32.24
CA VAL A 108 -3.74 -0.23 -30.92
C VAL A 108 -2.81 -0.88 -29.89
N THR A 109 -2.08 -0.07 -29.16
CA THR A 109 -1.14 -0.54 -28.14
C THR A 109 -1.54 -0.06 -26.74
N ALA A 110 -0.92 -0.64 -25.71
CA ALA A 110 -1.14 -0.20 -24.33
C ALA A 110 -0.72 1.27 -24.13
N GLY A 111 0.23 1.78 -24.93
CA GLY A 111 0.65 3.18 -24.90
C GLY A 111 -0.39 4.18 -25.38
N ASP A 112 -1.43 3.73 -26.11
CA ASP A 112 -2.55 4.56 -26.56
C ASP A 112 -3.60 4.81 -25.47
N ILE A 113 -3.48 4.14 -24.32
CA ILE A 113 -4.38 4.32 -23.18
C ILE A 113 -4.14 5.70 -22.55
N GLU A 114 -5.21 6.45 -22.37
CA GLU A 114 -5.16 7.73 -21.67
C GLU A 114 -4.88 7.48 -20.18
N VAL A 115 -3.66 7.80 -19.75
CA VAL A 115 -3.23 7.63 -18.36
C VAL A 115 -3.21 8.96 -17.61
N SER A 116 -3.69 8.95 -16.36
CA SER A 116 -3.45 10.04 -15.43
C SER A 116 -2.06 9.90 -14.80
N HIS A 117 -1.57 10.95 -14.15
CA HIS A 117 -0.27 10.93 -13.44
C HIS A 117 -0.18 9.88 -12.33
N ASP A 118 -1.31 9.34 -11.89
CA ASP A 118 -1.37 8.27 -10.87
C ASP A 118 -1.26 6.86 -11.47
N VAL A 119 -1.17 6.73 -12.80
CA VAL A 119 -1.12 5.44 -13.50
C VAL A 119 0.11 5.38 -14.39
N GLN A 120 0.86 4.29 -14.28
CA GLN A 120 2.03 4.03 -15.11
C GLN A 120 1.84 2.69 -15.85
N ILE A 121 2.01 2.70 -17.16
CA ILE A 121 2.06 1.48 -17.99
C ILE A 121 3.53 1.09 -18.16
N ILE A 122 3.84 -0.15 -17.86
CA ILE A 122 5.22 -0.68 -17.89
C ILE A 122 5.59 -1.20 -19.28
N ASN A 123 4.61 -1.75 -20.01
CA ASN A 123 4.78 -2.32 -21.35
C ASN A 123 3.94 -1.57 -22.40
N PRO A 124 4.28 -0.32 -22.76
CA PRO A 124 3.47 0.50 -23.67
C PRO A 124 3.37 -0.07 -25.09
N ASP A 125 4.35 -0.86 -25.50
CA ASP A 125 4.39 -1.46 -26.85
C ASP A 125 3.50 -2.72 -26.98
N HIS A 126 2.84 -3.13 -25.90
CA HIS A 126 1.97 -4.31 -25.91
C HIS A 126 0.74 -4.07 -26.81
N VAL A 127 0.58 -4.93 -27.80
CA VAL A 127 -0.51 -4.82 -28.78
C VAL A 127 -1.81 -5.30 -28.19
N ILE A 128 -2.88 -4.52 -28.36
CA ILE A 128 -4.24 -4.83 -27.91
C ILE A 128 -5.10 -5.28 -29.08
N ALA A 129 -5.07 -4.54 -30.19
CA ALA A 129 -5.89 -4.83 -31.37
C ALA A 129 -5.30 -4.16 -32.64
N HIS A 130 -5.77 -4.60 -33.82
CA HIS A 130 -5.45 -4.01 -35.12
C HIS A 130 -6.71 -3.41 -35.76
N LEU A 131 -6.65 -2.15 -36.14
CA LEU A 131 -7.74 -1.45 -36.82
C LEU A 131 -7.57 -1.48 -38.31
N ALA A 132 -8.64 -1.85 -39.00
CA ALA A 132 -8.78 -1.75 -40.47
C ALA A 132 -9.08 -0.28 -40.89
N PRO A 133 -8.94 0.04 -42.22
CA PRO A 133 -9.31 1.36 -42.71
C PRO A 133 -10.74 1.75 -42.33
N GLY A 134 -10.90 2.90 -41.67
CA GLY A 134 -12.19 3.38 -41.16
C GLY A 134 -12.67 2.77 -39.86
N GLY A 135 -11.91 1.84 -39.27
CA GLY A 135 -12.20 1.26 -37.94
C GLY A 135 -12.19 2.31 -36.82
N LYS A 136 -13.05 2.11 -35.83
CA LYS A 136 -13.15 2.93 -34.63
C LYS A 136 -13.13 2.02 -33.41
N PHE A 137 -12.30 2.36 -32.46
CA PHE A 137 -12.16 1.60 -31.19
C PHE A 137 -12.24 2.55 -30.02
N ASP A 138 -13.23 2.33 -29.17
CA ASP A 138 -13.46 3.12 -27.94
C ASP A 138 -13.77 2.14 -26.81
N MET A 139 -12.90 2.11 -25.80
CA MET A 139 -13.07 1.24 -24.66
C MET A 139 -12.69 1.91 -23.36
N GLN A 140 -13.25 1.38 -22.30
CA GLN A 140 -12.98 1.76 -20.93
C GLN A 140 -12.55 0.53 -20.14
N ILE A 141 -11.41 0.63 -19.45
CA ILE A 141 -10.81 -0.46 -18.69
C ILE A 141 -10.83 -0.08 -17.22
N LYS A 142 -11.47 -0.88 -16.39
CA LYS A 142 -11.36 -0.76 -14.94
C LYS A 142 -10.21 -1.60 -14.43
N VAL A 143 -9.33 -0.99 -13.64
CA VAL A 143 -8.16 -1.60 -13.02
C VAL A 143 -8.33 -1.56 -11.52
N GLU A 144 -8.03 -2.64 -10.83
CA GLU A 144 -8.11 -2.74 -9.39
C GLU A 144 -6.80 -3.29 -8.81
N ALA A 145 -6.54 -2.95 -7.54
CA ALA A 145 -5.48 -3.57 -6.74
C ALA A 145 -5.98 -4.88 -6.12
N GLY A 146 -5.10 -5.88 -6.06
CA GLY A 146 -5.47 -7.16 -5.46
C GLY A 146 -4.26 -8.05 -5.22
N ARG A 147 -4.51 -9.33 -4.93
CA ARG A 147 -3.48 -10.36 -4.71
C ARG A 147 -3.86 -11.65 -5.38
N GLY A 148 -2.85 -12.36 -5.91
CA GLY A 148 -3.02 -13.66 -6.53
C GLY A 148 -3.92 -13.64 -7.77
N TYR A 149 -4.76 -14.65 -7.93
CA TYR A 149 -5.69 -14.80 -9.05
C TYR A 149 -7.13 -14.81 -8.55
N VAL A 150 -7.97 -13.98 -9.17
CA VAL A 150 -9.40 -13.87 -8.82
C VAL A 150 -10.24 -14.06 -10.08
N PRO A 151 -11.02 -15.18 -10.18
CA PRO A 151 -11.91 -15.43 -11.30
C PRO A 151 -13.02 -14.38 -11.40
N ALA A 152 -13.44 -14.06 -12.63
CA ALA A 152 -14.55 -13.16 -12.92
C ALA A 152 -15.85 -13.62 -12.25
N ALA A 153 -16.12 -14.94 -12.22
CA ALA A 153 -17.31 -15.53 -11.61
C ALA A 153 -17.45 -15.18 -10.11
N GLN A 154 -16.35 -15.18 -9.35
CA GLN A 154 -16.39 -14.83 -7.92
C GLN A 154 -16.72 -13.35 -7.70
N ARG A 155 -16.27 -12.46 -8.59
CA ARG A 155 -16.58 -11.03 -8.52
C ARG A 155 -17.98 -10.71 -8.97
N GLY A 156 -18.51 -11.51 -9.90
CA GLY A 156 -19.86 -11.38 -10.40
C GLY A 156 -20.95 -11.51 -9.33
N ILE A 157 -20.69 -12.31 -8.30
CA ILE A 157 -21.61 -12.53 -7.18
C ILE A 157 -21.63 -11.34 -6.22
N LEU A 158 -20.54 -10.59 -6.11
CA LEU A 158 -20.35 -9.51 -5.12
C LEU A 158 -20.83 -8.13 -5.58
N LYS A 159 -21.10 -7.93 -6.88
CA LYS A 159 -21.51 -6.63 -7.42
C LYS A 159 -22.98 -6.65 -7.89
N GLU A 160 -23.88 -6.12 -7.08
CA GLU A 160 -25.22 -5.72 -7.50
C GLU A 160 -25.13 -4.40 -8.30
N GLY A 161 -25.78 -4.32 -9.48
CA GLY A 161 -25.85 -3.11 -10.30
C GLY A 161 -24.80 -2.98 -11.41
N ARG A 162 -24.66 -4.00 -12.26
CA ARG A 162 -23.76 -3.96 -13.44
C ARG A 162 -24.27 -3.00 -14.50
N ASN A 163 -23.34 -2.27 -15.11
CA ASN A 163 -23.60 -1.54 -16.34
C ASN A 163 -23.82 -2.56 -17.47
N ILE A 164 -24.87 -2.38 -18.27
CA ILE A 164 -25.13 -3.21 -19.45
C ILE A 164 -23.98 -3.01 -20.45
N GLY A 165 -23.40 -4.12 -20.96
CA GLY A 165 -22.24 -4.08 -21.87
C GLY A 165 -20.88 -4.14 -21.20
N SER A 166 -20.82 -4.23 -19.87
CA SER A 166 -19.56 -4.43 -19.15
C SER A 166 -19.19 -5.91 -19.07
N VAL A 167 -18.00 -6.25 -19.53
CA VAL A 167 -17.44 -7.60 -19.53
C VAL A 167 -16.46 -7.74 -18.38
N LEU A 168 -16.73 -8.71 -17.49
CA LEU A 168 -15.82 -9.04 -16.38
C LEU A 168 -14.68 -9.93 -16.87
N MET A 169 -13.48 -9.65 -16.37
CA MET A 169 -12.27 -10.42 -16.68
C MET A 169 -11.74 -11.12 -15.44
N ASP A 170 -11.13 -12.30 -15.64
CA ASP A 170 -10.28 -12.89 -14.60
C ASP A 170 -9.06 -11.99 -14.37
N ALA A 171 -8.76 -11.69 -13.13
CA ALA A 171 -7.63 -10.85 -12.80
C ALA A 171 -6.49 -11.64 -12.19
N SER A 172 -5.30 -11.52 -12.79
CA SER A 172 -4.04 -11.99 -12.23
C SER A 172 -3.27 -10.79 -11.69
N PHE A 173 -3.28 -10.65 -10.38
CA PHE A 173 -2.65 -9.50 -9.71
C PHE A 173 -1.16 -9.70 -9.44
N SER A 174 -0.66 -10.95 -9.51
CA SER A 174 0.73 -11.24 -9.13
C SER A 174 1.73 -10.50 -10.02
N PRO A 175 2.61 -9.66 -9.44
CA PRO A 175 3.70 -9.03 -10.19
C PRO A 175 4.87 -9.98 -10.46
N VAL A 176 4.85 -11.16 -9.85
CA VAL A 176 5.90 -12.17 -9.99
C VAL A 176 5.49 -13.19 -11.03
N ARG A 177 6.29 -13.33 -12.09
CA ARG A 177 6.06 -14.27 -13.20
C ARG A 177 6.59 -15.67 -12.89
N ARG A 178 7.85 -15.72 -12.39
CA ARG A 178 8.52 -16.99 -12.13
C ARG A 178 9.40 -16.88 -10.90
N VAL A 179 9.39 -17.93 -10.08
CA VAL A 179 10.32 -18.09 -8.95
C VAL A 179 10.78 -19.53 -8.92
N SER A 180 12.08 -19.72 -8.91
CA SER A 180 12.72 -20.99 -8.58
C SER A 180 13.74 -20.78 -7.47
N TYR A 181 14.07 -21.83 -6.73
CA TYR A 181 15.15 -21.78 -5.77
C TYR A 181 16.01 -23.04 -5.86
N GLN A 182 17.27 -22.87 -5.53
CA GLN A 182 18.27 -23.95 -5.45
C GLN A 182 18.98 -23.83 -4.12
N VAL A 183 19.38 -24.98 -3.58
CA VAL A 183 20.18 -25.04 -2.36
C VAL A 183 21.48 -25.76 -2.69
N GLU A 184 22.59 -25.08 -2.48
CA GLU A 184 23.95 -25.58 -2.67
C GLU A 184 24.63 -25.72 -1.31
N SER A 185 25.72 -26.50 -1.25
CA SER A 185 26.55 -26.54 -0.05
C SER A 185 27.40 -25.29 0.08
N ALA A 186 27.36 -24.67 1.24
CA ALA A 186 28.24 -23.55 1.60
C ALA A 186 29.35 -24.00 2.52
N ARG A 187 30.54 -23.41 2.38
CA ARG A 187 31.67 -23.68 3.27
C ARG A 187 31.93 -22.44 4.14
N VAL A 188 31.91 -22.66 5.45
CA VAL A 188 32.28 -21.63 6.42
C VAL A 188 33.45 -22.19 7.27
N GLU A 189 34.63 -21.68 7.04
CA GLU A 189 35.87 -22.17 7.69
C GLU A 189 36.09 -23.69 7.50
N GLN A 190 35.93 -24.47 8.55
CA GLN A 190 36.05 -25.92 8.53
C GLN A 190 34.68 -26.65 8.35
N ARG A 191 33.58 -25.94 8.41
CA ARG A 191 32.23 -26.50 8.20
C ARG A 191 31.88 -26.48 6.72
N THR A 192 31.54 -27.64 6.18
CA THR A 192 31.13 -27.81 4.76
C THR A 192 29.68 -28.27 4.64
N ASP A 193 28.96 -28.35 5.76
CA ASP A 193 27.61 -28.86 5.90
C ASP A 193 26.54 -27.76 5.95
N MET A 194 26.88 -26.55 5.52
CA MET A 194 26.00 -25.41 5.51
C MET A 194 25.24 -25.30 4.18
N ASP A 195 24.08 -24.66 4.22
CA ASP A 195 23.29 -24.37 3.03
C ASP A 195 23.57 -22.97 2.49
N LYS A 196 23.61 -22.89 1.16
CA LYS A 196 23.58 -21.66 0.36
C LYS A 196 22.27 -21.66 -0.42
N LEU A 197 21.42 -20.67 -0.18
CA LEU A 197 20.15 -20.52 -0.86
C LEU A 197 20.29 -19.53 -2.02
N ILE A 198 19.90 -19.96 -3.21
CA ILE A 198 19.85 -19.13 -4.42
C ILE A 198 18.37 -19.07 -4.85
N ILE A 199 17.82 -17.87 -4.89
CA ILE A 199 16.45 -17.61 -5.40
C ILE A 199 16.57 -16.92 -6.75
N ASP A 200 16.02 -17.52 -7.78
CA ASP A 200 15.91 -16.98 -9.13
C ASP A 200 14.49 -16.45 -9.31
N ILE A 201 14.35 -15.13 -9.51
CA ILE A 201 13.06 -14.45 -9.54
C ILE A 201 12.93 -13.56 -10.77
N GLU A 202 11.80 -13.69 -11.46
CA GLU A 202 11.41 -12.85 -12.60
C GLU A 202 10.09 -12.14 -12.28
N THR A 203 10.09 -10.82 -12.42
CA THR A 203 8.91 -9.97 -12.20
C THR A 203 8.38 -9.42 -13.53
N ASN A 204 7.25 -8.76 -13.49
CA ASN A 204 6.68 -8.08 -14.65
C ASN A 204 7.09 -6.60 -14.77
N GLY A 205 7.96 -6.09 -13.85
CA GLY A 205 8.45 -4.72 -13.83
C GLY A 205 7.66 -3.77 -12.93
N VAL A 206 6.54 -4.19 -12.33
CA VAL A 206 5.81 -3.39 -11.33
C VAL A 206 6.59 -3.25 -10.03
N ILE A 207 7.36 -4.28 -9.69
CA ILE A 207 8.22 -4.34 -8.51
C ILE A 207 9.58 -4.91 -8.90
N GLU A 208 10.63 -4.35 -8.32
CA GLU A 208 11.98 -4.88 -8.50
C GLU A 208 12.13 -6.25 -7.82
N PRO A 209 12.89 -7.19 -8.41
CA PRO A 209 13.06 -8.55 -7.88
C PRO A 209 13.53 -8.58 -6.42
N GLU A 210 14.49 -7.73 -6.07
CA GLU A 210 15.01 -7.63 -4.70
C GLU A 210 13.96 -7.13 -3.72
N GLU A 211 13.19 -6.11 -4.12
CA GLU A 211 12.10 -5.57 -3.30
C GLU A 211 10.98 -6.59 -3.10
N ALA A 212 10.69 -7.41 -4.12
CA ALA A 212 9.72 -8.50 -4.02
C ALA A 212 10.15 -9.52 -2.96
N VAL A 213 11.43 -9.93 -2.95
CA VAL A 213 11.95 -10.86 -1.92
C VAL A 213 11.87 -10.25 -0.52
N ARG A 214 12.23 -8.97 -0.36
CA ARG A 214 12.10 -8.26 0.92
C ARG A 214 10.65 -8.21 1.40
N TYR A 215 9.73 -7.92 0.49
CA TYR A 215 8.31 -7.86 0.81
C TYR A 215 7.77 -9.23 1.25
N ALA A 216 8.11 -10.29 0.51
CA ALA A 216 7.73 -11.66 0.87
C ALA A 216 8.29 -12.09 2.23
N ALA A 217 9.53 -11.70 2.53
CA ALA A 217 10.14 -11.97 3.84
C ALA A 217 9.40 -11.24 4.97
N ARG A 218 8.98 -9.98 4.77
CA ARG A 218 8.16 -9.25 5.75
C ARG A 218 6.82 -9.94 6.02
N ILE A 219 6.12 -10.40 4.96
CA ILE A 219 4.88 -11.17 5.14
C ILE A 219 5.11 -12.40 6.02
N LEU A 220 6.21 -13.15 5.78
CA LEU A 220 6.52 -14.32 6.59
C LEU A 220 6.81 -13.96 8.05
N VAL A 221 7.58 -12.90 8.29
CA VAL A 221 7.86 -12.42 9.66
C VAL A 221 6.57 -12.04 10.37
N ASP A 222 5.68 -11.27 9.72
CA ASP A 222 4.41 -10.85 10.29
C ASP A 222 3.51 -12.05 10.63
N GLN A 223 3.42 -13.03 9.72
CA GLN A 223 2.61 -14.22 9.96
C GLN A 223 3.21 -15.14 11.04
N LEU A 224 4.54 -15.27 11.10
CA LEU A 224 5.22 -16.10 12.09
C LEU A 224 5.27 -15.46 13.47
N SER A 225 5.20 -14.14 13.58
CA SER A 225 5.19 -13.44 14.86
C SER A 225 4.05 -13.92 15.76
N MET A 226 2.88 -14.22 15.17
CA MET A 226 1.73 -14.76 15.91
C MET A 226 2.02 -16.11 16.59
N PHE A 227 2.87 -16.94 15.96
CA PHE A 227 3.27 -18.23 16.53
C PHE A 227 4.35 -18.08 17.61
N ALA A 228 5.14 -17.00 17.55
CA ALA A 228 6.12 -16.69 18.59
C ALA A 228 5.45 -16.29 19.91
N ASP A 229 4.26 -15.67 19.84
CA ASP A 229 3.48 -15.18 20.99
C ASP A 229 2.30 -16.10 21.35
N LEU A 230 2.51 -17.42 21.41
CA LEU A 230 1.48 -18.41 21.72
C LEU A 230 0.79 -18.26 23.11
N LYS A 231 1.16 -17.29 23.91
CA LYS A 231 0.57 -17.03 25.23
C LYS A 231 -0.78 -16.30 25.21
N GLY A 232 -1.43 -16.20 24.05
CA GLY A 232 -2.79 -15.68 23.97
C GLY A 232 -2.98 -14.23 24.39
N THR A 233 -1.91 -13.44 24.41
CA THR A 233 -2.04 -11.98 24.45
C THR A 233 -2.61 -11.56 23.10
N PRO A 234 -3.82 -10.98 23.05
CA PRO A 234 -4.31 -10.43 21.78
C PRO A 234 -3.22 -9.46 21.32
N LEU A 235 -2.65 -9.70 20.13
CA LEU A 235 -1.86 -8.66 19.48
C LEU A 235 -2.72 -7.39 19.49
N PRO A 236 -2.17 -6.22 19.84
CA PRO A 236 -2.90 -5.00 19.65
C PRO A 236 -3.29 -5.00 18.17
N ILE A 237 -4.57 -5.19 17.89
CA ILE A 237 -5.12 -4.81 16.60
C ILE A 237 -4.55 -3.41 16.40
N GLU A 238 -3.75 -3.18 15.35
CA GLU A 238 -3.39 -1.81 14.97
C GLU A 238 -4.72 -1.08 14.87
N GLN A 239 -5.09 -0.44 15.95
CA GLN A 239 -6.16 0.52 15.93
C GLN A 239 -5.74 1.52 14.87
N PRO A 240 -6.61 1.87 13.92
CA PRO A 240 -6.32 2.91 12.95
C PRO A 240 -5.68 4.03 13.77
N LYS A 241 -4.46 4.45 13.40
CA LYS A 241 -3.67 5.44 14.14
C LYS A 241 -4.61 6.52 14.60
N SER A 242 -4.95 6.50 15.89
CA SER A 242 -5.72 7.57 16.50
C SER A 242 -5.05 8.85 16.07
N PRO A 243 -5.76 9.87 15.59
CA PRO A 243 -5.18 11.11 15.14
C PRO A 243 -4.17 11.53 16.20
N GLN A 244 -2.89 11.62 15.81
CA GLN A 244 -1.81 11.95 16.73
C GLN A 244 -2.17 13.31 17.31
N VAL A 245 -2.55 13.32 18.58
CA VAL A 245 -2.79 14.58 19.30
C VAL A 245 -1.47 15.32 19.23
N ASP A 246 -1.48 16.53 18.68
CA ASP A 246 -0.28 17.35 18.55
C ASP A 246 0.44 17.43 19.90
N PRO A 247 1.73 17.05 19.99
CA PRO A 247 2.48 17.07 21.24
C PRO A 247 2.45 18.43 21.97
N VAL A 248 2.19 19.51 21.24
CA VAL A 248 2.02 20.86 21.78
C VAL A 248 0.79 20.96 22.68
N LEU A 249 -0.29 20.22 22.40
CA LEU A 249 -1.54 20.26 23.16
C LEU A 249 -1.42 19.55 24.51
N LEU A 250 -0.47 18.63 24.64
CA LEU A 250 -0.18 17.88 25.87
C LEU A 250 0.72 18.65 26.85
N ARG A 251 1.23 19.81 26.45
CA ARG A 251 2.07 20.64 27.33
C ARG A 251 1.22 21.36 28.36
N PRO A 252 1.77 21.55 29.58
CA PRO A 252 1.09 22.33 30.62
C PRO A 252 0.95 23.79 30.20
N VAL A 253 -0.07 24.45 30.71
CA VAL A 253 -0.34 25.88 30.47
C VAL A 253 0.81 26.78 30.93
N ASP A 254 1.62 26.32 31.89
CA ASP A 254 2.81 27.06 32.38
C ASP A 254 3.87 27.25 31.28
N ASP A 255 3.93 26.38 30.27
CA ASP A 255 4.85 26.49 29.12
C ASP A 255 4.46 27.64 28.13
N LEU A 256 3.31 28.26 28.34
CA LEU A 256 2.87 29.41 27.53
C LEU A 256 3.49 30.74 27.97
N GLU A 257 4.36 30.74 29.01
CA GLU A 257 5.02 31.95 29.53
C GLU A 257 4.03 33.13 29.85
N LEU A 258 2.83 32.74 30.31
CA LEU A 258 1.80 33.70 30.72
C LEU A 258 2.19 34.40 32.03
N THR A 259 1.59 35.56 32.29
CA THR A 259 1.77 36.22 33.61
C THR A 259 1.29 35.26 34.73
N VAL A 260 1.97 35.26 35.88
CA VAL A 260 1.65 34.42 37.06
C VAL A 260 0.17 34.52 37.45
N ARG A 261 -0.42 35.70 37.25
CA ARG A 261 -1.84 35.95 37.53
C ARG A 261 -2.73 35.17 36.56
N SER A 262 -2.42 35.25 35.23
CA SER A 262 -3.17 34.54 34.19
C SER A 262 -3.07 33.01 34.37
N ALA A 263 -1.88 32.47 34.64
CA ALA A 263 -1.67 31.05 34.88
C ALA A 263 -2.44 30.53 36.11
N ASN A 264 -2.43 31.30 37.21
CA ASN A 264 -3.16 30.91 38.42
C ASN A 264 -4.68 30.94 38.21
N CYS A 265 -5.22 31.88 37.44
CA CYS A 265 -6.65 31.90 37.09
C CYS A 265 -7.07 30.68 36.27
N LEU A 266 -6.25 30.26 35.29
CA LEU A 266 -6.52 29.08 34.48
C LEU A 266 -6.49 27.78 35.32
N LYS A 267 -5.51 27.64 36.22
CA LYS A 267 -5.41 26.50 37.15
C LYS A 267 -6.61 26.41 38.09
N ALA A 268 -7.10 27.56 38.58
CA ALA A 268 -8.28 27.60 39.45
C ALA A 268 -9.55 27.07 38.76
N GLU A 269 -9.61 27.12 37.44
CA GLU A 269 -10.71 26.57 36.60
C GLU A 269 -10.40 25.15 36.06
N ASN A 270 -9.40 24.47 36.65
CA ASN A 270 -8.98 23.13 36.23
C ASN A 270 -8.50 23.04 34.76
N ILE A 271 -7.93 24.12 34.22
CA ILE A 271 -7.30 24.17 32.90
C ILE A 271 -5.79 24.01 33.10
N TYR A 272 -5.29 22.78 32.96
CA TYR A 272 -3.88 22.45 33.19
C TYR A 272 -3.07 22.31 31.92
N TYR A 273 -3.71 21.93 30.80
CA TYR A 273 -3.05 21.68 29.53
C TYR A 273 -3.49 22.65 28.43
N ILE A 274 -2.63 22.87 27.44
CA ILE A 274 -2.94 23.75 26.29
C ILE A 274 -4.18 23.24 25.56
N GLY A 275 -4.35 21.91 25.45
CA GLY A 275 -5.54 21.30 24.85
C GLY A 275 -6.85 21.58 25.58
N ASP A 276 -6.82 21.76 26.93
CA ASP A 276 -8.01 22.20 27.70
C ASP A 276 -8.34 23.65 27.42
N LEU A 277 -7.29 24.49 27.30
CA LEU A 277 -7.42 25.93 27.08
C LEU A 277 -8.04 26.27 25.74
N ILE A 278 -7.58 25.64 24.65
CA ILE A 278 -8.08 25.94 23.28
C ILE A 278 -9.53 25.54 23.06
N GLN A 279 -10.06 24.58 23.85
CA GLN A 279 -11.48 24.19 23.76
C GLN A 279 -12.41 25.20 24.42
N ARG A 280 -11.91 26.07 25.28
CA ARG A 280 -12.70 27.14 25.91
C ARG A 280 -12.92 28.28 24.94
N THR A 281 -14.12 28.82 24.97
CA THR A 281 -14.48 30.01 24.21
C THR A 281 -14.09 31.29 24.98
N GLU A 282 -13.88 32.40 24.25
CA GLU A 282 -13.58 33.69 24.88
C GLU A 282 -14.60 34.12 25.93
N VAL A 283 -15.89 33.82 25.65
CA VAL A 283 -17.00 34.17 26.55
C VAL A 283 -16.95 33.36 27.83
N GLU A 284 -16.51 32.12 27.77
CA GLU A 284 -16.32 31.26 28.96
C GLU A 284 -15.14 31.75 29.81
N LEU A 285 -14.02 32.08 29.17
CA LEU A 285 -12.85 32.59 29.88
C LEU A 285 -13.10 33.95 30.54
N LEU A 286 -13.91 34.82 29.94
CA LEU A 286 -14.32 36.10 30.56
C LEU A 286 -15.27 35.98 31.74
N LYS A 287 -15.95 34.85 31.90
CA LYS A 287 -16.80 34.54 33.08
C LYS A 287 -15.97 34.06 34.27
N THR A 288 -14.73 33.70 34.05
CA THR A 288 -13.82 33.25 35.11
C THR A 288 -13.50 34.39 36.06
N PRO A 289 -13.66 34.21 37.38
CA PRO A 289 -13.33 35.25 38.35
C PRO A 289 -11.82 35.56 38.23
N ASN A 290 -11.51 36.87 38.25
CA ASN A 290 -10.15 37.43 38.18
C ASN A 290 -9.41 37.34 36.85
N LEU A 291 -10.00 36.84 35.76
CA LEU A 291 -9.46 36.88 34.41
C LEU A 291 -10.00 38.13 33.67
N GLY A 292 -9.13 39.13 33.48
CA GLY A 292 -9.52 40.37 32.82
C GLY A 292 -9.29 40.37 31.29
N ARG A 293 -9.84 41.34 30.58
CA ARG A 293 -9.65 41.48 29.11
C ARG A 293 -8.17 41.58 28.70
N LYS A 294 -7.30 42.12 29.55
CA LYS A 294 -5.85 42.19 29.28
C LYS A 294 -5.21 40.82 29.28
N SER A 295 -5.52 39.98 30.28
CA SER A 295 -5.06 38.58 30.34
C SER A 295 -5.60 37.74 29.21
N LEU A 296 -6.83 37.96 28.77
CA LEU A 296 -7.39 37.27 27.61
C LEU A 296 -6.65 37.58 26.31
N ASN A 297 -6.31 38.88 26.10
CA ASN A 297 -5.53 39.25 24.93
C ASN A 297 -4.12 38.67 24.95
N GLU A 298 -3.45 38.64 26.10
CA GLU A 298 -2.17 37.98 26.30
C GLU A 298 -2.24 36.50 25.91
N ILE A 299 -3.26 35.77 26.40
CA ILE A 299 -3.50 34.36 26.06
C ILE A 299 -3.70 34.17 24.55
N LYS A 300 -4.47 35.06 23.91
CA LYS A 300 -4.72 35.01 22.46
C LYS A 300 -3.44 35.22 21.65
N GLU A 301 -2.64 36.20 22.00
CA GLU A 301 -1.37 36.50 21.33
C GLU A 301 -0.40 35.32 21.41
N VAL A 302 -0.26 34.71 22.60
CA VAL A 302 0.61 33.56 22.81
C VAL A 302 0.10 32.31 22.08
N LEU A 303 -1.21 32.05 22.07
CA LEU A 303 -1.79 30.95 21.28
C LEU A 303 -1.62 31.19 19.78
N ALA A 304 -1.85 32.41 19.29
CA ALA A 304 -1.70 32.78 17.87
C ALA A 304 -0.25 32.61 17.41
N SER A 305 0.74 32.95 18.23
CA SER A 305 2.17 32.72 17.92
C SER A 305 2.53 31.23 17.71
N ARG A 306 1.72 30.35 18.27
CA ARG A 306 1.85 28.88 18.13
C ARG A 306 0.86 28.28 17.12
N GLY A 307 0.13 29.10 16.37
CA GLY A 307 -0.86 28.69 15.38
C GLY A 307 -2.16 28.12 15.96
N LEU A 308 -2.45 28.38 17.24
CA LEU A 308 -3.62 27.89 17.96
C LEU A 308 -4.65 29.02 18.18
N THR A 309 -5.93 28.67 18.23
CA THR A 309 -7.04 29.62 18.49
C THR A 309 -7.98 29.07 19.55
N LEU A 310 -8.62 29.97 20.30
CA LEU A 310 -9.66 29.59 21.26
C LEU A 310 -10.93 29.13 20.54
N GLY A 311 -11.64 28.17 21.16
CA GLY A 311 -12.87 27.61 20.62
C GLY A 311 -12.67 26.46 19.63
N MET A 312 -11.47 25.91 19.49
CA MET A 312 -11.21 24.72 18.68
C MET A 312 -11.81 23.48 19.34
N LYS A 313 -12.57 22.69 18.58
CA LYS A 313 -13.08 21.39 19.06
C LYS A 313 -12.08 20.28 18.76
N LEU A 314 -11.66 19.56 19.78
CA LEU A 314 -10.83 18.36 19.66
C LEU A 314 -11.71 17.12 19.85
N GLU A 315 -11.74 16.21 18.84
CA GLU A 315 -12.64 15.05 18.86
C GLU A 315 -12.25 13.97 19.88
N ASN A 316 -10.98 13.94 20.35
CA ASN A 316 -10.48 12.93 21.29
C ASN A 316 -9.67 13.55 22.44
N TRP A 317 -10.26 14.53 23.15
CA TRP A 317 -9.64 15.17 24.30
C TRP A 317 -10.47 14.92 25.58
N PRO A 318 -9.86 14.59 26.73
CA PRO A 318 -8.44 14.30 26.98
C PRO A 318 -8.01 12.90 26.49
N PRO A 319 -6.76 12.73 26.02
CA PRO A 319 -6.26 11.42 25.64
C PRO A 319 -6.15 10.50 26.83
N VAL A 320 -6.36 9.19 26.61
CA VAL A 320 -6.27 8.16 27.65
C VAL A 320 -4.88 8.16 28.27
N GLY A 321 -4.78 8.39 29.58
CA GLY A 321 -3.52 8.44 30.32
C GLY A 321 -3.05 9.84 30.74
N LEU A 322 -3.80 10.90 30.44
CA LEU A 322 -3.51 12.22 30.99
C LEU A 322 -4.00 12.28 32.44
N GLU A 323 -3.07 12.19 33.40
CA GLU A 323 -3.42 12.40 34.81
C GLU A 323 -3.74 13.88 35.03
N LYS A 324 -4.91 14.14 35.61
CA LYS A 324 -5.21 15.48 36.15
C LYS A 324 -4.38 15.67 37.43
N VAL A 325 -3.39 16.54 37.33
CA VAL A 325 -2.55 16.96 38.49
C VAL A 325 -3.36 17.85 39.41
#